data_d173c89f264d87c8c0d0719c9d089bd3
#
_entry.id   d173c89f264d87c8c0d0719c9d089bd3
#
_cell.length_a   1.000
_cell.length_b   1.000
_cell.length_c   1.000
_cell.angle_alpha   90.00
_cell.angle_beta   90.00
_cell.angle_gamma   90.00
#
_symmetry.space_group_name_H-M   'P 1'
#
loop_
_entity.id
_entity.type
_entity.pdbx_description
1 polymer ?
#
loop_
_entity_poly.entity_id
_entity_poly.type
_entity_poly.pdbx_seq_one_letter_code
_entity_poly.pdbx_strand_id
1 'polypeptide(L)'
;MDYIIIVAGGKGLRMGSDIPKQFLPIGGKPVLMRTLERFRQYSTTLQIILVLPKAQQDYWQKLCKEYAFDIDYQLADGGETRFHSVQNGLAKIPDNAQGVVGVHDGVRPFPSIDVIRNCYETAREKKAVIPVIPVVETVRHLKGDTSVTVPRNEYRLVQTPQTFDIQLLKAANRQPYNEGFTDDASVVETFGFNITLVEGNRENIKITTPYDLKIAEVLIG
;
A
#
# COMPACT_ATOMS: atom_id res chain seq x y z
N MET A 1 -14.29 9.30 10.65
CA MET A 1 -12.99 9.90 10.22
C MET A 1 -12.22 8.82 9.48
N ASP A 2 -11.62 9.13 8.34
CA ASP A 2 -10.94 8.13 7.53
C ASP A 2 -9.42 8.22 7.71
N TYR A 3 -8.76 7.07 7.55
CA TYR A 3 -7.32 6.92 7.75
C TYR A 3 -6.66 6.25 6.54
N ILE A 4 -5.37 6.52 6.34
CA ILE A 4 -4.50 5.76 5.45
C ILE A 4 -3.23 5.39 6.19
N ILE A 5 -2.89 4.11 6.20
CA ILE A 5 -1.62 3.58 6.69
C ILE A 5 -0.72 3.37 5.47
N ILE A 6 0.36 4.14 5.36
CA ILE A 6 1.33 4.02 4.28
C ILE A 6 2.53 3.23 4.80
N VAL A 7 2.70 1.99 4.31
CA VAL A 7 3.77 1.09 4.73
C VAL A 7 4.98 1.24 3.80
N ALA A 8 6.09 1.67 4.35
CA ALA A 8 7.31 1.95 3.59
C ALA A 8 8.57 1.26 4.20
N GLY A 9 8.43 -0.01 4.58
CA GLY A 9 9.45 -0.79 5.31
C GLY A 9 10.38 -1.67 4.48
N GLY A 10 10.31 -1.65 3.15
CA GLY A 10 11.10 -2.53 2.30
C GLY A 10 12.60 -2.22 2.31
N LYS A 11 13.45 -3.24 2.51
CA LYS A 11 14.93 -3.10 2.47
C LYS A 11 15.49 -2.79 1.07
N GLY A 12 14.67 -2.82 0.02
CA GLY A 12 15.05 -2.44 -1.34
C GLY A 12 16.18 -3.26 -1.99
N LEU A 13 16.50 -4.47 -1.49
CA LEU A 13 17.65 -5.30 -1.91
C LEU A 13 17.75 -5.53 -3.45
N ARG A 14 16.62 -5.49 -4.16
CA ARG A 14 16.55 -5.65 -5.62
C ARG A 14 16.93 -4.39 -6.42
N MET A 15 17.13 -3.26 -5.75
CA MET A 15 17.43 -2.00 -6.42
C MET A 15 18.93 -1.77 -6.67
N GLY A 16 19.82 -2.55 -6.02
CA GLY A 16 21.27 -2.35 -6.11
C GLY A 16 21.76 -0.98 -5.63
N SER A 17 20.99 -0.32 -4.76
CA SER A 17 21.28 1.00 -4.20
C SER A 17 21.37 0.91 -2.68
N ASP A 18 22.30 1.67 -2.09
CA ASP A 18 22.41 1.83 -0.63
C ASP A 18 21.23 2.62 -0.04
N ILE A 19 20.54 3.41 -0.89
CA ILE A 19 19.36 4.18 -0.49
C ILE A 19 18.11 3.30 -0.64
N PRO A 20 17.28 3.15 0.41
CA PRO A 20 16.02 2.43 0.32
C PRO A 20 15.12 3.02 -0.78
N LYS A 21 14.50 2.13 -1.58
CA LYS A 21 13.77 2.50 -2.80
C LYS A 21 12.67 3.54 -2.62
N GLN A 22 12.04 3.61 -1.45
CA GLN A 22 11.01 4.61 -1.13
C GLN A 22 11.56 6.04 -1.07
N PHE A 23 12.87 6.19 -0.91
CA PHE A 23 13.56 7.48 -0.88
C PHE A 23 14.24 7.84 -2.21
N LEU A 24 14.27 6.94 -3.18
CA LEU A 24 14.79 7.25 -4.51
C LEU A 24 13.91 8.31 -5.17
N PRO A 25 14.52 9.29 -5.85
CA PRO A 25 13.77 10.34 -6.51
C PRO A 25 13.11 9.83 -7.81
N ILE A 26 11.93 10.35 -8.11
CA ILE A 26 11.25 10.33 -9.40
C ILE A 26 10.75 11.74 -9.70
N GLY A 27 11.10 12.29 -10.86
CA GLY A 27 10.84 13.70 -11.18
C GLY A 27 11.38 14.64 -10.09
N GLY A 28 12.62 14.38 -9.61
CA GLY A 28 13.31 15.22 -8.63
C GLY A 28 12.76 15.18 -7.19
N LYS A 29 11.82 14.27 -6.84
CA LYS A 29 11.23 14.16 -5.50
C LYS A 29 11.14 12.70 -5.05
N PRO A 30 11.45 12.36 -3.79
CA PRO A 30 11.34 11.00 -3.27
C PRO A 30 9.98 10.34 -3.54
N VAL A 31 10.00 9.06 -3.96
CA VAL A 31 8.79 8.26 -4.23
C VAL A 31 7.78 8.35 -3.08
N LEU A 32 8.26 8.23 -1.85
CA LEU A 32 7.39 8.27 -0.66
C LEU A 32 6.69 9.62 -0.49
N MET A 33 7.37 10.74 -0.77
CA MET A 33 6.74 12.08 -0.71
C MET A 33 5.60 12.18 -1.71
N ARG A 34 5.82 11.71 -2.96
CA ARG A 34 4.77 11.68 -3.98
C ARG A 34 3.60 10.80 -3.59
N THR A 35 3.88 9.68 -2.91
CA THR A 35 2.82 8.81 -2.38
C THR A 35 1.97 9.54 -1.32
N LEU A 36 2.59 10.22 -0.36
CA LEU A 36 1.85 11.00 0.65
C LEU A 36 1.05 12.14 0.01
N GLU A 37 1.67 12.87 -0.93
CA GLU A 37 1.02 13.96 -1.68
C GLU A 37 -0.23 13.47 -2.42
N ARG A 38 -0.19 12.26 -3.01
CA ARG A 38 -1.34 11.69 -3.71
C ARG A 38 -2.54 11.50 -2.78
N PHE A 39 -2.33 11.02 -1.56
CA PHE A 39 -3.42 10.88 -0.58
C PHE A 39 -3.87 12.23 -0.01
N ARG A 40 -2.97 13.20 0.14
CA ARG A 40 -3.35 14.56 0.54
C ARG A 40 -4.14 15.29 -0.55
N GLN A 41 -3.85 15.03 -1.84
CA GLN A 41 -4.65 15.51 -2.97
C GLN A 41 -6.06 14.90 -2.98
N TYR A 42 -6.20 13.62 -2.58
CA TYR A 42 -7.51 12.99 -2.45
C TYR A 42 -8.34 13.65 -1.36
N SER A 43 -7.77 13.90 -0.18
CA SER A 43 -8.48 14.53 0.93
C SER A 43 -7.52 15.24 1.90
N THR A 44 -7.84 16.49 2.21
CA THR A 44 -7.11 17.29 3.21
C THR A 44 -7.40 16.86 4.65
N THR A 45 -8.53 16.17 4.90
CA THR A 45 -8.94 15.68 6.22
C THR A 45 -8.55 14.24 6.50
N LEU A 46 -8.05 13.52 5.49
CA LEU A 46 -7.57 12.13 5.64
C LEU A 46 -6.42 12.07 6.65
N GLN A 47 -6.54 11.23 7.66
CA GLN A 47 -5.46 11.03 8.65
C GLN A 47 -4.42 10.09 8.07
N ILE A 48 -3.20 10.58 7.87
CA ILE A 48 -2.08 9.81 7.32
C ILE A 48 -1.25 9.23 8.46
N ILE A 49 -1.02 7.92 8.43
CA ILE A 49 -0.11 7.21 9.31
C ILE A 49 0.99 6.62 8.45
N LEU A 50 2.22 7.10 8.63
CA LEU A 50 3.39 6.61 7.93
C LEU A 50 4.11 5.57 8.79
N VAL A 51 4.29 4.36 8.24
CA VAL A 51 5.02 3.28 8.91
C VAL A 51 6.38 3.11 8.27
N LEU A 52 7.44 3.42 9.03
CA LEU A 52 8.83 3.33 8.60
C LEU A 52 9.67 2.52 9.60
N PRO A 53 10.64 1.72 9.14
CA PRO A 53 11.65 1.14 10.02
C PRO A 53 12.35 2.22 10.83
N LYS A 54 12.54 1.99 12.13
CA LYS A 54 13.15 2.97 13.05
C LYS A 54 14.50 3.49 12.54
N ALA A 55 15.31 2.61 11.96
CA ALA A 55 16.61 2.99 11.39
C ALA A 55 16.53 3.92 10.16
N GLN A 56 15.35 4.13 9.58
CA GLN A 56 15.16 4.98 8.40
C GLN A 56 14.46 6.32 8.72
N GLN A 57 13.99 6.49 9.95
CA GLN A 57 13.20 7.66 10.33
C GLN A 57 14.03 8.95 10.34
N ASP A 58 15.27 8.90 10.84
CA ASP A 58 16.15 10.06 10.85
C ASP A 58 16.50 10.52 9.41
N TYR A 59 16.76 9.55 8.52
CA TYR A 59 17.01 9.86 7.11
C TYR A 59 15.76 10.47 6.44
N TRP A 60 14.58 9.94 6.73
CA TRP A 60 13.33 10.51 6.26
C TRP A 60 13.11 11.94 6.75
N GLN A 61 13.36 12.23 8.03
CA GLN A 61 13.26 13.59 8.58
C GLN A 61 14.24 14.55 7.92
N LYS A 62 15.46 14.10 7.60
CA LYS A 62 16.44 14.89 6.85
C LYS A 62 15.90 15.26 5.46
N LEU A 63 15.37 14.29 4.74
CA LEU A 63 14.74 14.53 3.44
C LEU A 63 13.54 15.49 3.54
N CYS A 64 12.68 15.35 4.55
CA CYS A 64 11.56 16.27 4.74
C CYS A 64 12.05 17.73 4.90
N LYS A 65 13.14 17.96 5.63
CA LYS A 65 13.74 19.29 5.76
C LYS A 65 14.33 19.79 4.44
N GLU A 66 15.05 18.94 3.73
CA GLU A 66 15.69 19.25 2.44
C GLU A 66 14.68 19.67 1.37
N TYR A 67 13.54 18.97 1.33
CA TYR A 67 12.48 19.22 0.34
C TYR A 67 11.37 20.15 0.84
N ALA A 68 11.52 20.76 2.04
CA ALA A 68 10.47 21.56 2.69
C ALA A 68 9.10 20.86 2.65
N PHE A 69 9.10 19.56 2.99
CA PHE A 69 7.91 18.71 2.95
C PHE A 69 7.10 18.89 4.22
N ASP A 70 5.88 19.44 4.10
CA ASP A 70 5.03 19.93 5.20
C ASP A 70 3.71 19.17 5.37
N ILE A 71 3.56 18.01 4.72
CA ILE A 71 2.36 17.18 4.88
C ILE A 71 2.32 16.58 6.30
N ASP A 72 1.23 16.82 7.01
CA ASP A 72 0.98 16.24 8.33
C ASP A 72 0.75 14.73 8.25
N TYR A 73 1.46 13.98 9.08
CA TYR A 73 1.29 12.53 9.28
C TYR A 73 1.69 12.13 10.70
N GLN A 74 1.13 11.02 11.17
CA GLN A 74 1.63 10.34 12.37
C GLN A 74 2.65 9.30 11.97
N LEU A 75 3.78 9.22 12.69
CA LEU A 75 4.81 8.23 12.46
C LEU A 75 4.60 7.00 13.35
N ALA A 76 4.72 5.80 12.76
CA ALA A 76 4.75 4.53 13.46
C ALA A 76 5.99 3.73 13.08
N ASP A 77 6.49 2.89 13.99
CA ASP A 77 7.63 2.02 13.74
C ASP A 77 7.25 0.86 12.82
N GLY A 78 8.13 0.51 11.88
CA GLY A 78 8.02 -0.73 11.13
C GLY A 78 8.17 -1.95 12.04
N GLY A 79 7.42 -3.00 11.73
CA GLY A 79 7.50 -4.29 12.42
C GLY A 79 8.40 -5.29 11.68
N GLU A 80 8.51 -6.49 12.22
CA GLU A 80 9.31 -7.58 11.66
C GLU A 80 8.85 -7.98 10.25
N THR A 81 7.53 -8.03 10.06
CA THR A 81 6.90 -8.30 8.77
C THR A 81 5.98 -7.14 8.35
N ARG A 82 5.42 -7.23 7.12
CA ARG A 82 4.41 -6.26 6.66
C ARG A 82 3.17 -6.28 7.59
N PHE A 83 2.73 -7.45 8.04
CA PHE A 83 1.62 -7.60 8.98
C PHE A 83 1.88 -6.84 10.30
N HIS A 84 3.03 -7.04 10.94
CA HIS A 84 3.39 -6.33 12.17
C HIS A 84 3.54 -4.81 11.95
N SER A 85 3.99 -4.40 10.77
CA SER A 85 4.03 -2.98 10.39
C SER A 85 2.64 -2.38 10.32
N VAL A 86 1.65 -3.11 9.76
CA VAL A 86 0.25 -2.67 9.72
C VAL A 86 -0.35 -2.63 11.12
N GLN A 87 -0.05 -3.61 12.00
CA GLN A 87 -0.47 -3.58 13.41
C GLN A 87 0.04 -2.32 14.13
N ASN A 88 1.31 -1.94 13.92
CA ASN A 88 1.88 -0.73 14.51
C ASN A 88 1.19 0.54 13.98
N GLY A 89 0.82 0.56 12.70
CA GLY A 89 0.01 1.63 12.11
C GLY A 89 -1.39 1.69 12.71
N LEU A 90 -2.08 0.55 12.83
CA LEU A 90 -3.42 0.44 13.43
C LEU A 90 -3.44 0.87 14.90
N ALA A 91 -2.36 0.68 15.64
CA ALA A 91 -2.24 1.12 17.03
C ALA A 91 -2.26 2.66 17.19
N LYS A 92 -2.02 3.43 16.10
CA LYS A 92 -2.16 4.89 16.09
C LYS A 92 -3.61 5.35 15.92
N ILE A 93 -4.52 4.47 15.54
CA ILE A 93 -5.94 4.75 15.37
C ILE A 93 -6.65 4.46 16.70
N PRO A 94 -7.42 5.41 17.27
CA PRO A 94 -8.18 5.17 18.51
C PRO A 94 -9.04 3.91 18.42
N ASP A 95 -9.20 3.18 19.51
CA ASP A 95 -9.92 1.90 19.53
C ASP A 95 -11.42 2.05 19.23
N ASN A 96 -12.00 3.19 19.57
CA ASN A 96 -13.40 3.53 19.29
C ASN A 96 -13.59 4.26 17.96
N ALA A 97 -12.54 4.42 17.15
CA ALA A 97 -12.64 5.09 15.86
C ALA A 97 -13.61 4.36 14.92
N GLN A 98 -14.43 5.14 14.22
CA GLN A 98 -15.37 4.67 13.20
C GLN A 98 -14.97 5.28 11.85
N GLY A 99 -15.22 4.55 10.76
CA GLY A 99 -14.91 4.96 9.40
C GLY A 99 -14.09 3.91 8.65
N VAL A 100 -13.35 4.35 7.67
CA VAL A 100 -12.57 3.50 6.77
C VAL A 100 -11.07 3.74 6.95
N VAL A 101 -10.29 2.68 6.95
CA VAL A 101 -8.83 2.74 6.89
C VAL A 101 -8.33 2.05 5.62
N GLY A 102 -7.50 2.77 4.85
CA GLY A 102 -6.73 2.17 3.76
C GLY A 102 -5.36 1.71 4.24
N VAL A 103 -4.82 0.67 3.62
CA VAL A 103 -3.41 0.29 3.74
C VAL A 103 -2.78 0.37 2.37
N HIS A 104 -1.67 1.10 2.25
CA HIS A 104 -1.05 1.40 0.98
C HIS A 104 0.46 1.19 0.99
N ASP A 105 0.99 0.66 -0.11
CA ASP A 105 2.44 0.54 -0.31
C ASP A 105 3.07 1.93 -0.55
N GLY A 106 4.02 2.34 0.28
CA GLY A 106 4.72 3.64 0.16
C GLY A 106 5.54 3.82 -1.12
N VAL A 107 5.59 2.79 -1.97
CA VAL A 107 6.26 2.77 -3.27
C VAL A 107 5.30 2.65 -4.45
N ARG A 108 4.04 3.08 -4.28
CA ARG A 108 3.04 3.21 -5.34
C ARG A 108 2.53 4.66 -5.41
N PRO A 109 3.24 5.56 -6.08
CA PRO A 109 2.88 6.99 -6.08
C PRO A 109 1.73 7.35 -7.02
N PHE A 110 1.18 6.41 -7.80
CA PHE A 110 0.25 6.67 -8.90
C PHE A 110 -1.15 6.07 -8.79
N PRO A 111 -1.72 5.77 -7.59
CA PRO A 111 -3.15 5.46 -7.56
C PRO A 111 -3.91 6.69 -8.05
N SER A 112 -4.86 6.53 -8.97
CA SER A 112 -5.68 7.67 -9.40
C SER A 112 -6.59 8.12 -8.26
N ILE A 113 -6.96 9.39 -8.24
CA ILE A 113 -7.88 9.94 -7.22
C ILE A 113 -9.22 9.20 -7.27
N ASP A 114 -9.67 8.83 -8.46
CA ASP A 114 -10.92 8.08 -8.64
C ASP A 114 -10.84 6.67 -8.09
N VAL A 115 -9.70 5.97 -8.26
CA VAL A 115 -9.47 4.67 -7.63
C VAL A 115 -9.48 4.79 -6.11
N ILE A 116 -8.78 5.79 -5.53
CA ILE A 116 -8.79 6.01 -4.08
C ILE A 116 -10.21 6.27 -3.61
N ARG A 117 -10.94 7.18 -4.27
CA ARG A 117 -12.34 7.52 -3.94
C ARG A 117 -13.23 6.27 -3.96
N ASN A 118 -13.19 5.52 -5.06
CA ASN A 118 -13.99 4.31 -5.22
C ASN A 118 -13.70 3.26 -4.15
N CYS A 119 -12.43 3.06 -3.79
CA CYS A 119 -12.05 2.16 -2.70
C CYS A 119 -12.68 2.60 -1.36
N TYR A 120 -12.58 3.88 -1.00
CA TYR A 120 -13.12 4.37 0.27
C TYR A 120 -14.65 4.37 0.30
N GLU A 121 -15.32 4.82 -0.77
CA GLU A 121 -16.78 4.85 -0.86
C GLU A 121 -17.36 3.43 -0.82
N THR A 122 -16.81 2.51 -1.59
CA THR A 122 -17.24 1.11 -1.58
C THR A 122 -17.00 0.44 -0.23
N ALA A 123 -15.88 0.76 0.46
CA ALA A 123 -15.58 0.17 1.77
C ALA A 123 -16.54 0.63 2.87
N ARG A 124 -17.15 1.81 2.77
CA ARG A 124 -18.21 2.24 3.71
C ARG A 124 -19.44 1.31 3.66
N GLU A 125 -19.72 0.73 2.50
CA GLU A 125 -20.85 -0.18 2.31
C GLU A 125 -20.46 -1.66 2.46
N LYS A 126 -19.35 -2.06 1.83
CA LYS A 126 -18.92 -3.46 1.69
C LYS A 126 -17.88 -3.89 2.74
N LYS A 127 -17.34 -2.95 3.52
CA LYS A 127 -16.39 -3.12 4.64
C LYS A 127 -14.98 -3.60 4.27
N ALA A 128 -14.78 -4.30 3.16
CA ALA A 128 -13.46 -4.80 2.72
C ALA A 128 -13.36 -4.73 1.20
N VAL A 129 -12.43 -3.91 0.70
CA VAL A 129 -12.33 -3.57 -0.73
C VAL A 129 -10.87 -3.48 -1.15
N ILE A 130 -10.55 -4.05 -2.31
CA ILE A 130 -9.23 -3.92 -2.92
C ILE A 130 -9.33 -3.54 -4.40
N PRO A 131 -8.44 -2.66 -4.91
CA PRO A 131 -8.36 -2.36 -6.33
C PRO A 131 -7.58 -3.44 -7.05
N VAL A 132 -8.07 -3.81 -8.23
CA VAL A 132 -7.47 -4.85 -9.08
C VAL A 132 -7.44 -4.43 -10.53
N ILE A 133 -6.47 -4.98 -11.28
CA ILE A 133 -6.41 -4.85 -12.73
C ILE A 133 -6.42 -6.23 -13.41
N PRO A 134 -6.92 -6.33 -14.66
CA PRO A 134 -6.91 -7.59 -15.38
C PRO A 134 -5.48 -8.01 -15.75
N VAL A 135 -5.26 -9.32 -15.79
CA VAL A 135 -4.03 -9.94 -16.33
C VAL A 135 -4.08 -9.87 -17.86
N VAL A 136 -3.04 -9.32 -18.47
CA VAL A 136 -2.93 -9.18 -19.93
C VAL A 136 -2.20 -10.37 -20.54
N GLU A 137 -1.13 -10.83 -19.90
CA GLU A 137 -0.29 -11.91 -20.36
C GLU A 137 -0.97 -13.28 -20.15
N THR A 138 -0.50 -14.30 -20.90
CA THR A 138 -0.88 -15.69 -20.67
C THR A 138 -0.30 -16.16 -19.33
N VAL A 139 -1.14 -16.72 -18.46
CA VAL A 139 -0.75 -17.23 -17.15
C VAL A 139 -0.51 -18.73 -17.21
N ARG A 140 0.57 -19.20 -16.61
CA ARG A 140 0.86 -20.60 -16.41
C ARG A 140 0.91 -20.94 -14.93
N HIS A 141 0.21 -21.97 -14.54
CA HIS A 141 0.31 -22.58 -13.22
C HIS A 141 1.41 -23.61 -13.21
N LEU A 142 2.40 -23.47 -12.32
CA LEU A 142 3.51 -24.39 -12.17
C LEU A 142 3.08 -25.63 -11.35
N LYS A 143 3.46 -26.83 -11.83
CA LYS A 143 3.22 -28.12 -11.16
C LYS A 143 4.51 -28.92 -11.15
N GLY A 144 5.36 -28.67 -10.13
CA GLY A 144 6.73 -29.21 -10.12
C GLY A 144 7.50 -28.77 -11.35
N ASP A 145 8.07 -29.72 -12.09
CA ASP A 145 8.84 -29.46 -13.32
C ASP A 145 7.99 -29.19 -14.57
N THR A 146 6.66 -29.23 -14.43
CA THR A 146 5.71 -28.99 -15.53
C THR A 146 4.87 -27.74 -15.30
N SER A 147 4.09 -27.33 -16.29
CA SER A 147 3.16 -26.23 -16.15
C SER A 147 1.94 -26.39 -17.04
N VAL A 148 0.83 -25.79 -16.65
CA VAL A 148 -0.41 -25.74 -17.45
C VAL A 148 -0.85 -24.31 -17.67
N THR A 149 -1.43 -24.02 -18.83
CA THR A 149 -2.08 -22.73 -19.08
C THR A 149 -3.37 -22.64 -18.29
N VAL A 150 -3.63 -21.50 -17.64
CA VAL A 150 -4.88 -21.23 -16.92
C VAL A 150 -5.64 -20.07 -17.57
N PRO A 151 -6.98 -20.03 -17.45
CA PRO A 151 -7.77 -18.92 -17.98
C PRO A 151 -7.45 -17.61 -17.27
N ARG A 152 -6.73 -16.70 -17.92
CA ARG A 152 -6.30 -15.41 -17.31
C ARG A 152 -7.44 -14.52 -16.85
N ASN A 153 -8.64 -14.67 -17.45
CA ASN A 153 -9.83 -13.90 -17.06
C ASN A 153 -10.37 -14.25 -15.66
N GLU A 154 -9.94 -15.36 -15.07
CA GLU A 154 -10.25 -15.75 -13.69
C GLU A 154 -9.28 -15.12 -12.67
N TYR A 155 -8.22 -14.45 -13.13
CA TYR A 155 -7.18 -13.85 -12.28
C TYR A 155 -7.19 -12.32 -12.36
N ARG A 156 -6.77 -11.69 -11.27
CA ARG A 156 -6.57 -10.25 -11.18
C ARG A 156 -5.25 -9.96 -10.50
N LEU A 157 -4.60 -8.88 -10.91
CA LEU A 157 -3.45 -8.34 -10.20
C LEU A 157 -3.94 -7.35 -9.15
N VAL A 158 -3.56 -7.59 -7.91
CA VAL A 158 -3.97 -6.79 -6.76
C VAL A 158 -3.10 -5.56 -6.63
N GLN A 159 -3.74 -4.45 -6.31
CA GLN A 159 -3.08 -3.19 -6.02
C GLN A 159 -3.43 -2.69 -4.61
N THR A 160 -2.92 -1.53 -4.24
CA THR A 160 -3.30 -0.77 -3.04
C THR A 160 -3.72 0.66 -3.44
N PRO A 161 -4.54 1.38 -2.64
CA PRO A 161 -4.90 1.10 -1.24
C PRO A 161 -5.89 -0.06 -1.11
N GLN A 162 -5.65 -0.96 -0.16
CA GLN A 162 -6.64 -1.93 0.31
C GLN A 162 -7.41 -1.28 1.45
N THR A 163 -8.73 -1.20 1.35
CA THR A 163 -9.54 -0.36 2.25
C THR A 163 -10.57 -1.17 3.00
N PHE A 164 -10.66 -0.89 4.30
CA PHE A 164 -11.45 -1.70 5.23
C PHE A 164 -12.20 -0.83 6.22
N ASP A 165 -13.31 -1.31 6.74
CA ASP A 165 -13.86 -0.83 7.99
C ASP A 165 -12.79 -0.92 9.09
N ILE A 166 -12.62 0.15 9.89
CA ILE A 166 -11.55 0.23 10.91
C ILE A 166 -11.66 -0.91 11.91
N GLN A 167 -12.86 -1.19 12.41
CA GLN A 167 -13.05 -2.21 13.44
C GLN A 167 -12.82 -3.62 12.88
N LEU A 168 -13.23 -3.87 11.62
CA LEU A 168 -12.96 -5.13 10.94
C LEU A 168 -11.46 -5.37 10.80
N LEU A 169 -10.69 -4.38 10.29
CA LEU A 169 -9.26 -4.56 10.10
C LEU A 169 -8.52 -4.70 11.41
N LYS A 170 -8.89 -3.95 12.45
CA LYS A 170 -8.33 -4.11 13.81
C LYS A 170 -8.62 -5.51 14.36
N ALA A 171 -9.83 -6.03 14.19
CA ALA A 171 -10.19 -7.37 14.67
C ALA A 171 -9.39 -8.45 13.91
N ALA A 172 -9.32 -8.35 12.58
CA ALA A 172 -8.56 -9.28 11.74
C ALA A 172 -7.07 -9.30 12.09
N ASN A 173 -6.48 -8.14 12.41
CA ASN A 173 -5.07 -8.03 12.80
C ASN A 173 -4.75 -8.51 14.25
N ARG A 174 -5.74 -8.96 15.02
CA ARG A 174 -5.50 -9.63 16.32
C ARG A 174 -5.19 -11.12 16.17
N GLN A 175 -5.35 -11.69 14.97
CA GLN A 175 -4.96 -13.07 14.68
C GLN A 175 -3.46 -13.25 14.86
N PRO A 176 -3.00 -14.46 15.23
CA PRO A 176 -1.57 -14.80 15.17
C PRO A 176 -1.05 -14.64 13.75
N TYR A 177 0.19 -14.17 13.63
CA TYR A 177 0.85 -14.08 12.32
C TYR A 177 0.89 -15.45 11.62
N ASN A 178 0.62 -15.44 10.31
CA ASN A 178 0.70 -16.59 9.43
C ASN A 178 1.49 -16.19 8.16
N GLU A 179 2.38 -17.07 7.70
CA GLU A 179 3.16 -16.84 6.46
C GLU A 179 2.29 -16.69 5.19
N GLY A 180 1.05 -17.18 5.23
CA GLY A 180 0.05 -16.96 4.18
C GLY A 180 -0.49 -15.51 4.11
N PHE A 181 -0.17 -14.64 5.06
CA PHE A 181 -0.56 -13.23 5.03
C PHE A 181 0.32 -12.44 4.06
N THR A 182 -0.03 -12.50 2.77
CA THR A 182 0.70 -11.83 1.69
C THR A 182 0.36 -10.34 1.57
N ASP A 183 -0.86 -9.97 1.97
CA ASP A 183 -1.40 -8.60 1.98
C ASP A 183 -2.50 -8.45 3.05
N ASP A 184 -3.16 -7.28 3.13
CA ASP A 184 -4.19 -7.06 4.16
C ASP A 184 -5.50 -7.77 3.82
N ALA A 185 -5.76 -8.00 2.52
CA ALA A 185 -6.92 -8.79 2.08
C ALA A 185 -6.82 -10.22 2.60
N SER A 186 -5.67 -10.88 2.47
CA SER A 186 -5.47 -12.26 2.97
C SER A 186 -5.62 -12.38 4.49
N VAL A 187 -5.29 -11.33 5.26
CA VAL A 187 -5.54 -11.27 6.70
C VAL A 187 -7.05 -11.25 6.99
N VAL A 188 -7.80 -10.43 6.26
CA VAL A 188 -9.25 -10.27 6.42
C VAL A 188 -10.01 -11.51 5.92
N GLU A 189 -9.56 -12.13 4.82
CA GLU A 189 -10.13 -13.40 4.32
C GLU A 189 -9.93 -14.54 5.32
N THR A 190 -8.74 -14.66 5.89
CA THR A 190 -8.48 -15.66 6.95
C THR A 190 -9.30 -15.41 8.22
N PHE A 191 -9.66 -14.17 8.48
CA PHE A 191 -10.60 -13.81 9.56
C PHE A 191 -12.06 -14.19 9.22
N GLY A 192 -12.35 -14.62 7.98
CA GLY A 192 -13.65 -15.09 7.53
C GLY A 192 -14.53 -14.01 6.88
N PHE A 193 -13.94 -12.93 6.37
CA PHE A 193 -14.69 -11.87 5.71
C PHE A 193 -14.36 -11.81 4.20
N ASN A 194 -15.39 -11.66 3.36
CA ASN A 194 -15.22 -11.60 1.91
C ASN A 194 -14.67 -10.25 1.43
N ILE A 195 -13.82 -10.31 0.42
CA ILE A 195 -13.22 -9.12 -0.20
C ILE A 195 -14.02 -8.71 -1.45
N THR A 196 -14.37 -7.43 -1.53
CA THR A 196 -14.96 -6.82 -2.72
C THR A 196 -13.87 -6.26 -3.63
N LEU A 197 -13.93 -6.58 -4.91
CA LEU A 197 -13.00 -6.07 -5.92
C LEU A 197 -13.56 -4.82 -6.57
N VAL A 198 -12.70 -3.80 -6.77
CA VAL A 198 -13.00 -2.61 -7.57
C VAL A 198 -11.94 -2.44 -8.64
N GLU A 199 -12.25 -1.68 -9.69
CA GLU A 199 -11.28 -1.41 -10.75
C GLU A 199 -10.14 -0.50 -10.24
N GLY A 200 -8.89 -0.92 -10.49
CA GLY A 200 -7.67 -0.15 -10.26
C GLY A 200 -7.25 0.63 -11.50
N ASN A 201 -6.03 1.17 -11.51
CA ASN A 201 -5.44 1.83 -12.68
C ASN A 201 -4.04 1.27 -13.00
N ARG A 202 -3.72 1.16 -14.29
CA ARG A 202 -2.47 0.52 -14.75
C ARG A 202 -1.23 1.28 -14.33
N GLU A 203 -1.31 2.60 -14.21
CA GLU A 203 -0.23 3.48 -13.79
C GLU A 203 0.14 3.28 -12.31
N ASN A 204 -0.76 2.68 -11.50
CA ASN A 204 -0.50 2.38 -10.09
C ASN A 204 0.49 1.21 -9.91
N ILE A 205 1.64 1.32 -10.56
CA ILE A 205 2.73 0.36 -10.48
C ILE A 205 3.36 0.35 -9.08
N LYS A 206 3.90 -0.81 -8.69
CA LYS A 206 4.74 -0.94 -7.49
C LYS A 206 6.19 -0.80 -7.90
N ILE A 207 6.87 0.25 -7.46
CA ILE A 207 8.29 0.45 -7.74
C ILE A 207 9.10 -0.57 -6.95
N THR A 208 9.69 -1.55 -7.67
CA THR A 208 10.43 -2.67 -7.09
C THR A 208 11.79 -2.91 -7.75
N THR A 209 11.97 -2.41 -8.96
CA THR A 209 13.17 -2.58 -9.78
C THR A 209 13.63 -1.25 -10.37
N PRO A 210 14.89 -1.11 -10.85
CA PRO A 210 15.34 0.06 -11.58
C PRO A 210 14.52 0.35 -12.86
N TYR A 211 13.93 -0.68 -13.46
CA TYR A 211 13.05 -0.51 -14.61
C TYR A 211 11.77 0.22 -14.23
N ASP A 212 11.19 -0.09 -13.08
CA ASP A 212 9.97 0.58 -12.59
C ASP A 212 10.22 2.07 -12.33
N LEU A 213 11.44 2.46 -11.90
CA LEU A 213 11.81 3.87 -11.75
C LEU A 213 11.78 4.61 -13.10
N LYS A 214 12.28 3.99 -14.18
CA LYS A 214 12.24 4.59 -15.53
C LYS A 214 10.79 4.79 -16.00
N ILE A 215 9.92 3.80 -15.74
CA ILE A 215 8.49 3.95 -16.04
C ILE A 215 7.90 5.08 -15.19
N ALA A 216 8.23 5.14 -13.91
CA ALA A 216 7.74 6.18 -13.00
C ALA A 216 8.15 7.58 -13.43
N GLU A 217 9.36 7.78 -13.98
CA GLU A 217 9.81 9.06 -14.55
C GLU A 217 8.93 9.48 -15.73
N VAL A 218 8.57 8.54 -16.61
CA VAL A 218 7.67 8.80 -17.76
C VAL A 218 6.25 9.15 -17.29
N LEU A 219 5.77 8.54 -16.20
CA LEU A 219 4.42 8.78 -15.66
C LEU A 219 4.29 10.15 -14.98
N ILE A 220 5.39 10.77 -14.61
CA ILE A 220 5.40 12.10 -14.00
C ILE A 220 5.32 13.23 -15.05
N GLY A 221 5.85 12.99 -16.24
CA GLY A 221 5.91 13.97 -17.36
C GLY A 221 7.16 14.80 -17.31
#